data_2e7c1f464493a100e60344b21488042b
#
_entry.id   2e7c1f464493a100e60344b21488042b
#
_cell.length_a   1.000
_cell.length_b   1.000
_cell.length_c   1.000
_cell.angle_alpha   90.00
_cell.angle_beta   90.00
_cell.angle_gamma   90.00
#
_symmetry.space_group_name_H-M   'P 1'
#
loop_
_entity.id
_entity.type
_entity.pdbx_description
1 polymer ?
#
loop_
_entity_poly.entity_id
_entity_poly.type
_entity_poly.pdbx_seq_one_letter_code
_entity_poly.pdbx_strand_id
1 'polypeptide(L)'
;MAAAPLSILFDLDGTVVDSKPGILASCSAALRALGHDPDGLNLDNLIGPPLEEVLAVILGRFGDDRVAEAVLAYRDHYGSTGFRETTVYPGLAAALEQLAALEAKLYIATSKRRVFAEKILLHLGLIALFAGVHGSEADGSFDRKAELIAEVLRRHGLNADRCLMVGDRRHDVEGAQANGVCTVGVLWGYGDLDELKSAGATHIAARPAELVPIVQAHGGRPDAS
;
A
#
# COMPACT_ATOMS: atom_id res chain seq x y z
N MET A 1 30.51 16.75 1.09
CA MET A 1 29.06 17.00 1.34
C MET A 1 28.49 15.74 1.97
N ALA A 2 27.66 15.83 3.00
CA ALA A 2 26.97 14.65 3.52
C ALA A 2 26.05 14.10 2.43
N ALA A 3 26.02 12.77 2.26
CA ALA A 3 25.09 12.14 1.32
C ALA A 3 23.64 12.48 1.70
N ALA A 4 22.76 12.66 0.71
CA ALA A 4 21.36 12.92 0.97
C ALA A 4 20.75 11.75 1.78
N PRO A 5 19.85 12.02 2.74
CA PRO A 5 19.22 10.98 3.54
C PRO A 5 18.45 10.01 2.62
N LEU A 6 18.40 8.74 3.02
CA LEU A 6 17.58 7.75 2.34
C LEU A 6 16.10 8.07 2.51
N SER A 7 15.33 7.78 1.48
CA SER A 7 13.87 7.90 1.51
C SER A 7 13.25 6.55 1.19
N ILE A 8 12.29 6.12 2.01
CA ILE A 8 11.64 4.83 1.87
C ILE A 8 10.16 5.08 1.69
N LEU A 9 9.65 4.68 0.54
CA LEU A 9 8.23 4.72 0.20
C LEU A 9 7.63 3.36 0.55
N PHE A 10 6.55 3.35 1.30
CA PHE A 10 5.84 2.13 1.67
C PHE A 10 4.46 2.13 1.02
N ASP A 11 4.07 1.01 0.42
CA ASP A 11 2.65 0.76 0.27
C ASP A 11 2.02 0.53 1.65
N LEU A 12 0.69 0.57 1.73
CA LEU A 12 -0.02 0.45 2.99
C LEU A 12 -0.64 -0.94 3.16
N ASP A 13 -1.62 -1.26 2.30
CA ASP A 13 -2.41 -2.50 2.39
C ASP A 13 -1.58 -3.71 1.93
N GLY A 14 -1.35 -4.69 2.79
CA GLY A 14 -0.47 -5.83 2.48
C GLY A 14 1.01 -5.58 2.78
N THR A 15 1.40 -4.34 3.06
CA THR A 15 2.80 -3.99 3.32
C THR A 15 3.01 -3.48 4.74
N VAL A 16 2.38 -2.38 5.12
CA VAL A 16 2.43 -1.85 6.50
C VAL A 16 1.35 -2.49 7.35
N VAL A 17 0.18 -2.73 6.78
CA VAL A 17 -0.98 -3.23 7.53
C VAL A 17 -1.69 -4.37 6.80
N ASP A 18 -2.23 -5.30 7.58
CA ASP A 18 -3.26 -6.22 7.14
C ASP A 18 -4.63 -5.54 7.28
N SER A 19 -5.16 -5.07 6.16
CA SER A 19 -6.48 -4.44 6.06
C SER A 19 -7.56 -5.37 5.49
N LYS A 20 -7.19 -6.61 5.15
CA LYS A 20 -8.08 -7.59 4.54
C LYS A 20 -9.38 -7.79 5.32
N PRO A 21 -9.38 -7.96 6.66
CA PRO A 21 -10.63 -8.14 7.40
C PRO A 21 -11.62 -6.99 7.19
N GLY A 22 -11.16 -5.74 7.32
CA GLY A 22 -12.00 -4.56 7.14
C GLY A 22 -12.48 -4.34 5.71
N ILE A 23 -11.65 -4.70 4.71
CA ILE A 23 -12.04 -4.65 3.29
C ILE A 23 -13.16 -5.67 3.03
N LEU A 24 -13.00 -6.92 3.48
CA LEU A 24 -14.00 -7.98 3.29
C LEU A 24 -15.31 -7.67 4.00
N ALA A 25 -15.24 -7.18 5.24
CA ALA A 25 -16.42 -6.74 5.99
C ALA A 25 -17.17 -5.61 5.26
N SER A 26 -16.43 -4.67 4.67
CA SER A 26 -17.04 -3.56 3.92
C SER A 26 -17.62 -3.97 2.58
N CYS A 27 -17.02 -4.93 1.88
CA CYS A 27 -17.64 -5.54 0.70
C CYS A 27 -18.96 -6.24 1.07
N SER A 28 -18.95 -7.01 2.16
CA SER A 28 -20.14 -7.69 2.67
C SER A 28 -21.24 -6.70 3.06
N ALA A 29 -20.89 -5.60 3.72
CA ALA A 29 -21.83 -4.54 4.07
C ALA A 29 -22.44 -3.87 2.82
N ALA A 30 -21.62 -3.61 1.80
CA ALA A 30 -22.09 -3.05 0.54
C ALA A 30 -23.09 -3.98 -0.17
N LEU A 31 -22.81 -5.28 -0.21
CA LEU A 31 -23.72 -6.27 -0.79
C LEU A 31 -25.05 -6.31 -0.04
N ARG A 32 -25.04 -6.37 1.30
CA ARG A 32 -26.26 -6.35 2.12
C ARG A 32 -27.08 -5.08 1.91
N ALA A 33 -26.42 -3.92 1.76
CA ALA A 33 -27.10 -2.66 1.49
C ALA A 33 -27.86 -2.65 0.15
N LEU A 34 -27.39 -3.45 -0.83
CA LEU A 34 -28.04 -3.63 -2.13
C LEU A 34 -29.05 -4.79 -2.14
N GLY A 35 -29.23 -5.48 -1.01
CA GLY A 35 -30.18 -6.59 -0.87
C GLY A 35 -29.60 -7.97 -1.24
N HIS A 36 -28.29 -8.10 -1.36
CA HIS A 36 -27.64 -9.38 -1.64
C HIS A 36 -27.11 -10.04 -0.37
N ASP A 37 -27.07 -11.36 -0.37
CA ASP A 37 -26.45 -12.15 0.70
C ASP A 37 -24.98 -12.44 0.35
N PRO A 38 -24.00 -11.92 1.13
CA PRO A 38 -22.60 -12.20 0.91
C PRO A 38 -22.13 -13.57 1.41
N ASP A 39 -22.96 -14.29 2.18
CA ASP A 39 -22.56 -15.53 2.83
C ASP A 39 -22.17 -16.60 1.80
N GLY A 40 -21.01 -17.23 2.03
CA GLY A 40 -20.45 -18.24 1.12
C GLY A 40 -19.67 -17.67 -0.07
N LEU A 41 -19.58 -16.36 -0.25
CA LEU A 41 -18.71 -15.77 -1.26
C LEU A 41 -17.25 -15.82 -0.83
N ASN A 42 -16.38 -16.41 -1.66
CA ASN A 42 -14.94 -16.23 -1.50
C ASN A 42 -14.52 -14.92 -2.15
N LEU A 43 -14.13 -13.96 -1.31
CA LEU A 43 -13.66 -12.62 -1.70
C LEU A 43 -12.14 -12.45 -1.53
N ASP A 44 -11.42 -13.50 -1.11
CA ASP A 44 -10.01 -13.44 -0.74
C ASP A 44 -9.07 -12.96 -1.85
N ASN A 45 -9.37 -13.32 -3.08
CA ASN A 45 -8.53 -12.98 -4.25
C ASN A 45 -8.87 -11.62 -4.88
N LEU A 46 -9.74 -10.84 -4.26
CA LEU A 46 -10.22 -9.56 -4.78
C LEU A 46 -9.50 -8.35 -4.18
N ILE A 47 -8.46 -8.56 -3.39
CA ILE A 47 -7.67 -7.48 -2.79
C ILE A 47 -6.52 -7.12 -3.72
N GLY A 48 -6.41 -5.82 -4.05
CA GLY A 48 -5.37 -5.26 -4.91
C GLY A 48 -5.89 -4.50 -6.12
N PRO A 49 -6.89 -5.02 -6.89
CA PRO A 49 -7.53 -4.25 -7.96
C PRO A 49 -8.29 -3.01 -7.43
N PRO A 50 -8.61 -2.03 -8.30
CA PRO A 50 -9.47 -0.90 -7.95
C PRO A 50 -10.83 -1.36 -7.39
N LEU A 51 -11.34 -0.63 -6.40
CA LEU A 51 -12.59 -0.99 -5.70
C LEU A 51 -13.77 -1.17 -6.64
N GLU A 52 -13.88 -0.31 -7.63
CA GLU A 52 -14.94 -0.33 -8.64
C GLU A 52 -14.92 -1.64 -9.45
N GLU A 53 -13.75 -2.11 -9.83
CA GLU A 53 -13.57 -3.38 -10.56
C GLU A 53 -13.93 -4.58 -9.68
N VAL A 54 -13.47 -4.56 -8.43
CA VAL A 54 -13.79 -5.60 -7.45
C VAL A 54 -15.29 -5.71 -7.23
N LEU A 55 -15.97 -4.60 -6.99
CA LEU A 55 -17.42 -4.58 -6.77
C LEU A 55 -18.20 -4.97 -8.02
N ALA A 56 -17.74 -4.57 -9.22
CA ALA A 56 -18.35 -5.01 -10.47
C ALA A 56 -18.28 -6.53 -10.64
N VAL A 57 -17.13 -7.15 -10.35
CA VAL A 57 -16.97 -8.61 -10.41
C VAL A 57 -17.87 -9.31 -9.38
N ILE A 58 -17.98 -8.78 -8.17
CA ILE A 58 -18.82 -9.36 -7.11
C ILE A 58 -20.30 -9.26 -7.49
N LEU A 59 -20.77 -8.06 -7.87
CA LEU A 59 -22.16 -7.80 -8.23
C LEU A 59 -22.58 -8.58 -9.47
N GLY A 60 -21.68 -8.78 -10.44
CA GLY A 60 -21.93 -9.60 -11.62
C GLY A 60 -22.35 -11.05 -11.29
N ARG A 61 -21.94 -11.58 -10.13
CA ARG A 61 -22.39 -12.92 -9.66
C ARG A 61 -23.88 -12.95 -9.28
N PHE A 62 -24.46 -11.78 -9.01
CA PHE A 62 -25.88 -11.58 -8.70
C PHE A 62 -26.67 -11.03 -9.89
N GLY A 63 -26.02 -10.78 -11.04
CA GLY A 63 -26.65 -10.12 -12.18
C GLY A 63 -26.99 -8.65 -11.92
N ASP A 64 -26.26 -8.00 -10.99
CA ASP A 64 -26.48 -6.61 -10.59
C ASP A 64 -25.36 -5.73 -11.17
N ASP A 65 -25.69 -4.53 -11.62
CA ASP A 65 -24.76 -3.56 -12.20
C ASP A 65 -24.65 -2.23 -11.40
N ARG A 66 -25.24 -2.15 -10.21
CA ARG A 66 -25.26 -0.97 -9.33
C ARG A 66 -23.91 -0.71 -8.65
N VAL A 67 -22.83 -0.71 -9.42
CA VAL A 67 -21.46 -0.57 -8.89
C VAL A 67 -21.28 0.74 -8.13
N ALA A 68 -21.81 1.85 -8.64
CA ALA A 68 -21.67 3.15 -7.99
C ALA A 68 -22.34 3.19 -6.59
N GLU A 69 -23.50 2.57 -6.44
CA GLU A 69 -24.19 2.46 -5.15
C GLU A 69 -23.40 1.57 -4.18
N ALA A 70 -22.88 0.44 -4.66
CA ALA A 70 -22.03 -0.44 -3.87
C ALA A 70 -20.75 0.25 -3.39
N VAL A 71 -20.11 1.05 -4.24
CA VAL A 71 -18.93 1.87 -3.87
C VAL A 71 -19.27 2.86 -2.76
N LEU A 72 -20.43 3.52 -2.83
CA LEU A 72 -20.85 4.44 -1.76
C LEU A 72 -21.07 3.70 -0.45
N ALA A 73 -21.80 2.58 -0.48
CA ALA A 73 -22.06 1.76 0.71
C ALA A 73 -20.76 1.18 1.31
N TYR A 74 -19.83 0.70 0.45
CA TYR A 74 -18.51 0.28 0.88
C TYR A 74 -17.76 1.40 1.60
N ARG A 75 -17.68 2.59 0.97
CA ARG A 75 -16.93 3.74 1.53
C ARG A 75 -17.52 4.23 2.85
N ASP A 76 -18.83 4.20 3.00
CA ASP A 76 -19.51 4.53 4.25
C ASP A 76 -19.14 3.55 5.36
N HIS A 77 -19.27 2.24 5.11
CA HIS A 77 -18.91 1.22 6.09
C HIS A 77 -17.40 1.22 6.39
N TYR A 78 -16.55 1.28 5.34
CA TYR A 78 -15.10 1.30 5.53
C TYR A 78 -14.64 2.51 6.32
N GLY A 79 -15.18 3.69 6.01
CA GLY A 79 -14.84 4.95 6.67
C GLY A 79 -15.34 5.09 8.11
N SER A 80 -16.35 4.34 8.50
CA SER A 80 -16.91 4.33 9.86
C SER A 80 -16.39 3.19 10.73
N THR A 81 -16.29 1.99 10.18
CA THR A 81 -16.00 0.75 10.91
C THR A 81 -14.83 -0.04 10.33
N GLY A 82 -14.84 -0.34 9.04
CA GLY A 82 -13.92 -1.29 8.43
C GLY A 82 -12.44 -0.94 8.60
N PHE A 83 -12.07 0.35 8.56
CA PHE A 83 -10.67 0.75 8.76
C PHE A 83 -10.12 0.37 10.14
N ARG A 84 -10.98 0.17 11.15
CA ARG A 84 -10.59 -0.20 12.53
C ARG A 84 -10.23 -1.68 12.67
N GLU A 85 -10.64 -2.51 11.71
CA GLU A 85 -10.30 -3.93 11.66
C GLU A 85 -8.92 -4.18 11.05
N THR A 86 -8.17 -3.11 10.83
CA THR A 86 -6.81 -3.13 10.26
C THR A 86 -5.79 -3.32 11.38
N THR A 87 -4.81 -4.19 11.16
CA THR A 87 -3.72 -4.44 12.12
C THR A 87 -2.36 -4.24 11.46
N VAL A 88 -1.35 -3.87 12.25
CA VAL A 88 0.04 -3.79 11.78
C VAL A 88 0.61 -5.19 11.69
N TYR A 89 1.36 -5.48 10.61
CA TYR A 89 2.05 -6.77 10.50
C TYR A 89 3.03 -6.98 11.66
N PRO A 90 3.12 -8.22 12.22
CA PRO A 90 4.00 -8.51 13.35
C PRO A 90 5.45 -8.14 13.08
N GLY A 91 6.06 -7.36 13.97
CA GLY A 91 7.44 -6.90 13.87
C GLY A 91 7.67 -5.66 13.00
N LEU A 92 6.65 -5.20 12.23
CA LEU A 92 6.85 -4.08 11.33
C LEU A 92 6.97 -2.74 12.07
N ALA A 93 6.21 -2.50 13.13
CA ALA A 93 6.34 -1.27 13.91
C ALA A 93 7.79 -1.08 14.41
N ALA A 94 8.41 -2.14 14.96
CA ALA A 94 9.80 -2.11 15.38
C ALA A 94 10.77 -1.87 14.22
N ALA A 95 10.51 -2.43 13.05
CA ALA A 95 11.34 -2.18 11.86
C ALA A 95 11.23 -0.71 11.40
N LEU A 96 10.04 -0.13 11.38
CA LEU A 96 9.82 1.29 11.03
C LEU A 96 10.55 2.23 12.01
N GLU A 97 10.48 1.97 13.32
CA GLU A 97 11.21 2.73 14.34
C GLU A 97 12.72 2.64 14.13
N GLN A 98 13.26 1.45 13.82
CA GLN A 98 14.69 1.28 13.54
C GLN A 98 15.10 2.04 12.26
N LEU A 99 14.28 2.00 11.19
CA LEU A 99 14.55 2.75 9.98
C LEU A 99 14.54 4.27 10.22
N ALA A 100 13.60 4.76 11.02
CA ALA A 100 13.57 6.18 11.43
C ALA A 100 14.82 6.56 12.25
N ALA A 101 15.31 5.67 13.11
CA ALA A 101 16.55 5.87 13.87
C ALA A 101 17.81 5.91 13.00
N LEU A 102 17.76 5.40 11.76
CA LEU A 102 18.81 5.54 10.74
C LEU A 102 18.72 6.86 9.96
N GLU A 103 17.91 7.81 10.43
CA GLU A 103 17.63 9.09 9.76
C GLU A 103 17.00 8.93 8.35
N ALA A 104 16.46 7.75 8.03
CA ALA A 104 15.71 7.54 6.81
C ALA A 104 14.35 8.24 6.89
N LYS A 105 13.96 8.93 5.82
CA LYS A 105 12.62 9.53 5.72
C LYS A 105 11.63 8.52 5.20
N LEU A 106 10.59 8.24 5.97
CA LEU A 106 9.56 7.28 5.61
C LEU A 106 8.35 7.99 5.00
N TYR A 107 7.80 7.47 3.93
CA TYR A 107 6.61 7.98 3.25
C TYR A 107 5.64 6.84 2.99
N ILE A 108 4.35 7.13 3.02
CA ILE A 108 3.34 6.23 2.45
C ILE A 108 3.09 6.65 1.00
N ALA A 109 3.07 5.65 0.11
CA ALA A 109 2.72 5.78 -1.31
C ALA A 109 1.79 4.63 -1.69
N THR A 110 0.48 4.78 -1.49
CA THR A 110 -0.53 3.73 -1.62
C THR A 110 -1.61 4.06 -2.65
N SER A 111 -2.10 3.05 -3.36
CA SER A 111 -3.28 3.19 -4.24
C SER A 111 -4.59 3.38 -3.46
N LYS A 112 -4.56 3.17 -2.14
CA LYS A 112 -5.69 3.49 -1.28
C LYS A 112 -5.94 5.00 -1.25
N ARG A 113 -7.21 5.40 -1.12
CA ARG A 113 -7.56 6.82 -0.90
C ARG A 113 -6.80 7.40 0.30
N ARG A 114 -6.12 8.53 0.09
CA ARG A 114 -5.27 9.19 1.09
C ARG A 114 -6.00 9.40 2.42
N VAL A 115 -7.26 9.83 2.37
CA VAL A 115 -8.07 10.05 3.59
C VAL A 115 -8.26 8.79 4.44
N PHE A 116 -8.32 7.61 3.83
CA PHE A 116 -8.40 6.35 4.56
C PHE A 116 -7.03 5.89 5.05
N ALA A 117 -5.98 6.11 4.28
CA ALA A 117 -4.61 5.83 4.71
C ALA A 117 -4.25 6.64 5.96
N GLU A 118 -4.55 7.94 5.99
CA GLU A 118 -4.35 8.80 7.15
C GLU A 118 -5.17 8.33 8.37
N LYS A 119 -6.44 7.96 8.18
CA LYS A 119 -7.29 7.43 9.28
C LYS A 119 -6.72 6.15 9.88
N ILE A 120 -6.25 5.22 9.06
CA ILE A 120 -5.63 3.96 9.51
C ILE A 120 -4.37 4.27 10.32
N LEU A 121 -3.45 5.07 9.78
CA LEU A 121 -2.20 5.39 10.45
C LEU A 121 -2.41 6.15 11.77
N LEU A 122 -3.40 7.04 11.83
CA LEU A 122 -3.82 7.71 13.07
C LEU A 122 -4.36 6.70 14.09
N HIS A 123 -5.27 5.81 13.66
CA HIS A 123 -5.86 4.78 14.51
C HIS A 123 -4.81 3.85 15.11
N LEU A 124 -3.79 3.50 14.33
CA LEU A 124 -2.70 2.60 14.74
C LEU A 124 -1.54 3.33 15.45
N GLY A 125 -1.60 4.66 15.58
CA GLY A 125 -0.54 5.46 16.20
C GLY A 125 0.76 5.56 15.40
N LEU A 126 0.73 5.23 14.10
CA LEU A 126 1.93 5.18 13.24
C LEU A 126 2.18 6.46 12.45
N ILE A 127 1.21 7.38 12.37
CA ILE A 127 1.29 8.53 11.44
C ILE A 127 2.52 9.40 11.67
N ALA A 128 2.99 9.52 12.92
CA ALA A 128 4.14 10.33 13.27
C ALA A 128 5.49 9.77 12.76
N LEU A 129 5.54 8.50 12.36
CA LEU A 129 6.73 7.88 11.76
C LEU A 129 6.92 8.29 10.30
N PHE A 130 5.88 8.78 9.63
CA PHE A 130 5.93 9.09 8.21
C PHE A 130 6.04 10.61 7.97
N ALA A 131 7.01 11.00 7.15
CA ALA A 131 7.20 12.38 6.71
C ALA A 131 6.10 12.86 5.74
N GLY A 132 5.34 11.93 5.16
CA GLY A 132 4.20 12.23 4.32
C GLY A 132 3.36 10.99 4.02
N VAL A 133 2.05 11.21 3.83
CA VAL A 133 1.10 10.17 3.42
C VAL A 133 0.51 10.56 2.07
N HIS A 134 0.75 9.73 1.08
CA HIS A 134 0.31 9.92 -0.30
C HIS A 134 -0.55 8.73 -0.73
N GLY A 135 -1.64 9.02 -1.39
CA GLY A 135 -2.60 8.04 -1.86
C GLY A 135 -3.43 8.59 -3.00
N SER A 136 -4.33 7.77 -3.54
CA SER A 136 -5.25 8.23 -4.58
C SER A 136 -6.21 9.31 -4.04
N GLU A 137 -6.65 10.20 -4.94
CA GLU A 137 -7.54 11.30 -4.60
C GLU A 137 -8.97 11.07 -5.13
N ALA A 138 -9.91 11.90 -4.67
CA ALA A 138 -11.33 11.72 -4.97
C ALA A 138 -11.67 11.91 -6.47
N ASP A 139 -10.84 12.66 -7.18
CA ASP A 139 -10.97 12.94 -8.61
C ASP A 139 -10.30 11.89 -9.51
N GLY A 140 -9.75 10.80 -8.92
CA GLY A 140 -9.03 9.75 -9.64
C GLY A 140 -7.54 10.05 -9.84
N SER A 141 -7.03 11.20 -9.35
CA SER A 141 -5.61 11.49 -9.41
C SER A 141 -4.83 10.48 -8.58
N PHE A 142 -3.68 10.04 -9.13
CA PHE A 142 -2.74 9.13 -8.50
C PHE A 142 -3.27 7.71 -8.24
N ASP A 143 -4.26 7.26 -9.00
CA ASP A 143 -4.74 5.87 -8.95
C ASP A 143 -3.66 4.89 -9.45
N ARG A 144 -2.78 5.36 -10.35
CA ARG A 144 -1.66 4.57 -10.86
C ARG A 144 -0.43 4.74 -10.00
N LYS A 145 0.16 3.62 -9.54
CA LYS A 145 1.33 3.64 -8.66
C LYS A 145 2.51 4.43 -9.24
N ALA A 146 2.76 4.33 -10.54
CA ALA A 146 3.86 5.07 -11.19
C ALA A 146 3.67 6.59 -11.09
N GLU A 147 2.46 7.10 -11.32
CA GLU A 147 2.13 8.52 -11.23
C GLU A 147 2.22 9.02 -9.78
N LEU A 148 1.75 8.19 -8.83
CA LEU A 148 1.85 8.48 -7.40
C LEU A 148 3.30 8.60 -6.95
N ILE A 149 4.16 7.64 -7.31
CA ILE A 149 5.59 7.67 -6.95
C ILE A 149 6.27 8.89 -7.58
N ALA A 150 6.02 9.19 -8.87
CA ALA A 150 6.54 10.40 -9.52
C ALA A 150 6.18 11.68 -8.75
N GLU A 151 4.92 11.79 -8.31
CA GLU A 151 4.47 12.95 -7.51
C GLU A 151 5.16 13.01 -6.15
N VAL A 152 5.36 11.89 -5.46
CA VAL A 152 6.08 11.86 -4.17
C VAL A 152 7.53 12.33 -4.37
N LEU A 153 8.24 11.81 -5.37
CA LEU A 153 9.61 12.23 -5.69
C LEU A 153 9.68 13.73 -5.98
N ARG A 154 8.81 14.23 -6.84
CA ARG A 154 8.73 15.64 -7.24
C ARG A 154 8.41 16.53 -6.04
N ARG A 155 7.39 16.18 -5.27
CA ARG A 155 6.87 17.02 -4.16
C ARG A 155 7.88 17.20 -3.03
N HIS A 156 8.66 16.16 -2.77
CA HIS A 156 9.64 16.18 -1.69
C HIS A 156 11.09 16.39 -2.17
N GLY A 157 11.30 16.58 -3.49
CA GLY A 157 12.64 16.76 -4.07
C GLY A 157 13.55 15.56 -3.83
N LEU A 158 13.01 14.34 -3.93
CA LEU A 158 13.74 13.12 -3.65
C LEU A 158 14.54 12.66 -4.88
N ASN A 159 15.77 12.17 -4.66
CA ASN A 159 16.56 11.50 -5.68
C ASN A 159 16.16 10.01 -5.73
N ALA A 160 15.75 9.53 -6.90
CA ALA A 160 15.33 8.15 -7.11
C ALA A 160 16.40 7.12 -6.69
N ASP A 161 17.68 7.40 -6.96
CA ASP A 161 18.82 6.54 -6.58
C ASP A 161 18.98 6.39 -5.05
N ARG A 162 18.41 7.33 -4.29
CA ARG A 162 18.39 7.35 -2.81
C ARG A 162 17.04 6.94 -2.24
N CYS A 163 16.17 6.34 -3.09
CA CYS A 163 14.84 5.89 -2.71
C CYS A 163 14.72 4.38 -2.81
N LEU A 164 13.90 3.83 -1.93
CA LEU A 164 13.41 2.44 -2.00
C LEU A 164 11.88 2.46 -1.96
N MET A 165 11.24 1.66 -2.80
CA MET A 165 9.81 1.34 -2.68
C MET A 165 9.65 -0.04 -2.05
N VAL A 166 8.95 -0.10 -0.94
CA VAL A 166 8.59 -1.34 -0.23
C VAL A 166 7.13 -1.64 -0.51
N GLY A 167 6.86 -2.80 -1.09
CA GLY A 167 5.50 -3.19 -1.44
C GLY A 167 5.35 -4.70 -1.61
N ASP A 168 4.12 -5.20 -1.58
CA ASP A 168 3.80 -6.62 -1.65
C ASP A 168 3.24 -7.07 -3.00
N ARG A 169 3.02 -6.13 -3.94
CA ARG A 169 2.43 -6.44 -5.24
C ARG A 169 3.31 -5.98 -6.40
N ARG A 170 3.10 -6.60 -7.56
CA ARG A 170 3.75 -6.21 -8.83
C ARG A 170 3.60 -4.71 -9.13
N HIS A 171 2.46 -4.11 -8.80
CA HIS A 171 2.21 -2.70 -9.09
C HIS A 171 3.18 -1.76 -8.36
N ASP A 172 3.64 -2.13 -7.16
CA ASP A 172 4.66 -1.40 -6.42
C ASP A 172 6.00 -1.47 -7.14
N VAL A 173 6.35 -2.68 -7.61
CA VAL A 173 7.59 -2.92 -8.34
C VAL A 173 7.61 -2.18 -9.68
N GLU A 174 6.59 -2.37 -10.50
CA GLU A 174 6.46 -1.74 -11.82
C GLU A 174 6.41 -0.21 -11.71
N GLY A 175 5.64 0.31 -10.73
CA GLY A 175 5.52 1.75 -10.50
C GLY A 175 6.82 2.40 -10.04
N ALA A 176 7.60 1.71 -9.21
CA ALA A 176 8.91 2.17 -8.75
C ALA A 176 9.94 2.15 -9.89
N GLN A 177 10.00 1.06 -10.66
CA GLN A 177 10.90 0.93 -11.80
C GLN A 177 10.66 2.00 -12.86
N ALA A 178 9.40 2.33 -13.15
CA ALA A 178 9.06 3.42 -14.08
C ALA A 178 9.63 4.79 -13.65
N ASN A 179 10.01 4.92 -12.38
CA ASN A 179 10.60 6.13 -11.80
C ASN A 179 12.08 5.97 -11.41
N GLY A 180 12.72 4.89 -11.80
CA GLY A 180 14.12 4.62 -11.46
C GLY A 180 14.36 4.31 -9.97
N VAL A 181 13.33 3.95 -9.22
CA VAL A 181 13.40 3.64 -7.78
C VAL A 181 13.64 2.14 -7.59
N CYS A 182 14.63 1.79 -6.75
CA CYS A 182 14.85 0.40 -6.34
C CYS A 182 13.69 -0.13 -5.48
N THR A 183 13.47 -1.44 -5.53
CA THR A 183 12.30 -2.07 -4.90
C THR A 183 12.67 -3.15 -3.88
N VAL A 184 11.85 -3.25 -2.84
CA VAL A 184 11.86 -4.35 -1.87
C VAL A 184 10.48 -5.00 -1.91
N GLY A 185 10.37 -6.17 -2.53
CA GLY A 185 9.16 -6.98 -2.48
C GLY A 185 9.05 -7.69 -1.14
N VAL A 186 7.89 -7.63 -0.49
CA VAL A 186 7.67 -8.23 0.83
C VAL A 186 6.74 -9.44 0.72
N LEU A 187 7.03 -10.52 1.48
CA LEU A 187 6.32 -11.81 1.37
C LEU A 187 5.29 -12.04 2.49
N TRP A 188 5.08 -11.09 3.37
CA TRP A 188 4.04 -11.18 4.42
C TRP A 188 2.70 -10.59 3.99
N GLY A 189 2.63 -9.99 2.78
CA GLY A 189 1.45 -9.34 2.22
C GLY A 189 0.55 -10.28 1.41
N TYR A 190 -0.11 -9.73 0.42
CA TYR A 190 -1.10 -10.43 -0.43
C TYR A 190 -0.51 -10.99 -1.72
N GLY A 191 0.66 -10.49 -2.17
CA GLY A 191 1.40 -11.01 -3.31
C GLY A 191 2.29 -12.18 -2.93
N ASP A 192 2.81 -12.87 -3.92
CA ASP A 192 3.71 -14.00 -3.75
C ASP A 192 5.08 -13.74 -4.37
N LEU A 193 6.01 -14.68 -4.11
CA LEU A 193 7.40 -14.58 -4.58
C LEU A 193 7.50 -14.56 -6.11
N ASP A 194 6.67 -15.32 -6.79
CA ASP A 194 6.73 -15.45 -8.25
C ASP A 194 6.18 -14.17 -8.91
N GLU A 195 5.13 -13.57 -8.37
CA GLU A 195 4.62 -12.26 -8.80
C GLU A 195 5.72 -11.19 -8.68
N LEU A 196 6.35 -11.08 -7.49
CA LEU A 196 7.35 -10.06 -7.22
C LEU A 196 8.63 -10.25 -8.05
N LYS A 197 9.09 -11.49 -8.21
CA LYS A 197 10.25 -11.80 -9.06
C LYS A 197 9.97 -11.55 -10.53
N SER A 198 8.80 -11.94 -11.02
CA SER A 198 8.39 -11.71 -12.41
C SER A 198 8.27 -10.23 -12.74
N ALA A 199 7.83 -9.41 -11.76
CA ALA A 199 7.83 -7.95 -11.87
C ALA A 199 9.24 -7.34 -11.79
N GLY A 200 10.26 -8.08 -11.38
CA GLY A 200 11.66 -7.64 -11.31
C GLY A 200 12.00 -6.91 -10.00
N ALA A 201 11.42 -7.31 -8.86
CA ALA A 201 11.78 -6.74 -7.56
C ALA A 201 13.29 -6.85 -7.30
N THR A 202 13.92 -5.73 -6.91
CA THR A 202 15.38 -5.63 -6.70
C THR A 202 15.82 -6.45 -5.49
N HIS A 203 15.03 -6.43 -4.44
CA HIS A 203 15.22 -7.18 -3.21
C HIS A 203 13.92 -7.88 -2.81
N ILE A 204 14.06 -8.98 -2.06
CA ILE A 204 12.92 -9.68 -1.44
C ILE A 204 13.18 -9.74 0.07
N ALA A 205 12.17 -9.39 0.85
CA ALA A 205 12.16 -9.53 2.31
C ALA A 205 11.03 -10.48 2.73
N ALA A 206 11.40 -11.56 3.43
CA ALA A 206 10.44 -12.52 3.95
C ALA A 206 9.83 -12.08 5.29
N ARG A 207 10.51 -11.21 6.02
CA ARG A 207 10.12 -10.73 7.35
C ARG A 207 10.47 -9.25 7.51
N PRO A 208 9.69 -8.47 8.29
CA PRO A 208 9.94 -7.04 8.49
C PRO A 208 11.36 -6.70 9.00
N ALA A 209 11.96 -7.55 9.85
CA ALA A 209 13.32 -7.34 10.35
C ALA A 209 14.40 -7.31 9.24
N GLU A 210 14.10 -7.84 8.06
CA GLU A 210 15.04 -7.85 6.91
C GLU A 210 15.09 -6.51 6.18
N LEU A 211 14.13 -5.60 6.44
CA LEU A 211 14.12 -4.26 5.84
C LEU A 211 15.34 -3.43 6.25
N VAL A 212 15.73 -3.50 7.53
CA VAL A 212 16.83 -2.68 8.07
C VAL A 212 18.15 -2.97 7.37
N PRO A 213 18.66 -4.23 7.29
CA PRO A 213 19.90 -4.51 6.58
C PRO A 213 19.82 -4.22 5.08
N ILE A 214 18.67 -4.40 4.42
CA ILE A 214 18.48 -4.04 3.00
C ILE A 214 18.66 -2.54 2.80
N VAL A 215 18.02 -1.72 3.64
CA VAL A 215 18.11 -0.25 3.59
C VAL A 215 19.54 0.23 3.87
N GLN A 216 20.23 -0.34 4.85
CA GLN A 216 21.62 -0.02 5.14
C GLN A 216 22.55 -0.34 3.95
N ALA A 217 22.36 -1.49 3.32
CA ALA A 217 23.14 -1.88 2.15
C ALA A 217 22.89 -0.95 0.95
N HIS A 218 21.65 -0.48 0.76
CA HIS A 218 21.30 0.49 -0.26
C HIS A 218 21.91 1.86 0.02
N GLY A 219 21.89 2.31 1.28
CA GLY A 219 22.47 3.59 1.70
C GLY A 219 23.99 3.68 1.55
N GLY A 220 24.70 2.56 1.60
CA GLY A 220 26.13 2.49 1.39
C GLY A 220 26.58 2.52 -0.08
N ARG A 221 25.67 2.55 -1.04
CA ARG A 221 26.03 2.68 -2.47
C ARG A 221 26.48 4.10 -2.77
N PRO A 222 27.60 4.27 -3.52
CA PRO A 222 27.97 5.59 -4.02
C PRO A 222 26.90 6.10 -4.99
N ASP A 223 26.68 7.42 -4.99
CA ASP A 223 25.75 8.05 -5.94
C ASP A 223 26.19 7.67 -7.38
N ALA A 224 25.27 7.21 -8.21
CA ALA A 224 25.52 6.94 -9.60
C ALA A 224 25.87 8.28 -10.30
N SER A 225 27.06 8.35 -10.86
CA SER A 225 27.64 9.54 -11.52
C SER A 225 27.00 9.79 -12.86
#